data_b4021f4401ca432e4fc24ccea28fef02
#
_entry.id   b4021f4401ca432e4fc24ccea28fef02
#
_cell.length_a   1.000
_cell.length_b   1.000
_cell.length_c   1.000
_cell.angle_alpha   90.00
_cell.angle_beta   90.00
_cell.angle_gamma   90.00
#
_symmetry.space_group_name_H-M   'P 1'
#
loop_
_entity.id
_entity.type
_entity.pdbx_description
1 polymer ?
#
loop_
_entity_poly.entity_id
_entity_poly.type
_entity_poly.pdbx_seq_one_letter_code
_entity_poly.pdbx_strand_id
1 'polypeptide(L)'
;LRCRNMKKVIIFTDGACSGNPGPGGWGAILRYDQNKKELSGGEISTTNNRMELMAAISALEALTKPVEVSLYTDSIYLKDGITKWIHTWKARDWKTASKKPVKNKDLWVRLEAAMKIHQIEWCWVKGHAGHVENEKADQLARNAIPT
;
A
#
# COMPACT_ATOMS: atom_id res chain seq x y z
N LEU A 1 -14.70 16.92 17.60
CA LEU A 1 -15.72 17.57 16.89
C LEU A 1 -15.40 17.82 15.45
N ARG A 2 -14.31 18.48 15.20
CA ARG A 2 -13.90 18.74 13.82
C ARG A 2 -13.63 17.45 13.10
N CYS A 3 -13.04 16.52 13.82
CA CYS A 3 -12.66 15.24 13.22
C CYS A 3 -13.84 14.49 12.65
N ARG A 4 -14.99 14.66 13.25
CA ARG A 4 -16.13 13.88 12.79
C ARG A 4 -16.65 14.35 11.45
N ASN A 5 -16.13 15.48 10.94
CA ASN A 5 -16.48 15.91 9.60
C ASN A 5 -15.59 15.26 8.55
N MET A 6 -14.53 14.58 8.97
CA MET A 6 -13.68 13.85 8.03
C MET A 6 -14.36 12.55 7.65
N LYS A 7 -14.36 12.27 6.37
CA LYS A 7 -14.89 11.02 5.86
C LYS A 7 -13.94 9.89 6.16
N LYS A 8 -14.48 8.73 6.43
CA LYS A 8 -13.64 7.54 6.68
C LYS A 8 -13.70 6.60 5.50
N VAL A 9 -12.54 6.24 4.99
CA VAL A 9 -12.39 5.32 3.88
C VAL A 9 -11.71 4.06 4.39
N ILE A 10 -12.24 2.91 4.01
CA ILE A 10 -11.62 1.64 4.37
C ILE A 10 -10.96 1.10 3.11
N ILE A 11 -9.68 0.75 3.22
CA ILE A 11 -8.88 0.31 2.08
C ILE A 11 -8.30 -1.07 2.37
N PHE A 12 -8.35 -1.94 1.35
CA PHE A 12 -7.73 -3.27 1.40
C PHE A 12 -6.76 -3.34 0.24
N THR A 13 -5.52 -3.74 0.50
CA THR A 13 -4.49 -3.77 -0.54
C THR A 13 -3.77 -5.10 -0.54
N ASP A 14 -3.25 -5.47 -1.71
CA ASP A 14 -2.42 -6.66 -1.85
C ASP A 14 -1.53 -6.53 -3.07
N GLY A 15 -0.43 -7.29 -3.06
CA GLY A 15 0.49 -7.35 -4.18
C GLY A 15 0.85 -8.79 -4.46
N ALA A 16 1.16 -9.09 -5.71
CA ALA A 16 1.53 -10.43 -6.14
C ALA A 16 2.59 -10.35 -7.22
N CYS A 17 3.44 -11.36 -7.30
CA CYS A 17 4.49 -11.40 -8.30
C CYS A 17 4.70 -12.83 -8.75
N SER A 18 4.79 -13.02 -10.06
CA SER A 18 5.04 -14.33 -10.64
C SER A 18 6.55 -14.44 -10.86
N GLY A 19 7.24 -15.07 -9.88
CA GLY A 19 8.69 -14.96 -9.79
C GLY A 19 9.07 -13.69 -9.06
N ASN A 20 10.26 -13.62 -8.52
CA ASN A 20 10.64 -12.47 -7.70
C ASN A 20 12.13 -12.19 -7.88
N PRO A 21 12.54 -11.40 -8.90
CA PRO A 21 11.69 -10.54 -9.72
C PRO A 21 10.98 -11.25 -10.87
N GLY A 22 9.97 -10.59 -11.40
CA GLY A 22 9.19 -11.10 -12.52
C GLY A 22 7.95 -10.23 -12.72
N PRO A 23 7.02 -10.69 -13.58
CA PRO A 23 5.77 -9.97 -13.75
C PRO A 23 4.99 -9.90 -12.44
N GLY A 24 4.43 -8.77 -12.12
CA GLY A 24 3.70 -8.59 -10.88
C GLY A 24 2.46 -7.74 -11.06
N GLY A 25 1.58 -7.78 -10.06
CA GLY A 25 0.38 -6.98 -10.06
C GLY A 25 0.03 -6.54 -8.64
N TRP A 26 -0.78 -5.50 -8.56
CA TRP A 26 -1.29 -5.02 -7.29
C TRP A 26 -2.78 -4.79 -7.40
N GLY A 27 -3.46 -4.84 -6.26
CA GLY A 27 -4.88 -4.59 -6.19
C GLY A 27 -5.23 -3.81 -4.94
N ALA A 28 -6.26 -2.99 -5.05
CA ALA A 28 -6.76 -2.21 -3.93
C ALA A 28 -8.27 -2.07 -4.02
N ILE A 29 -8.93 -2.13 -2.88
CA ILE A 29 -10.36 -1.91 -2.78
C ILE A 29 -10.58 -0.78 -1.80
N LEU A 30 -11.30 0.26 -2.25
CA LEU A 30 -11.61 1.41 -1.44
C LEU A 30 -13.10 1.42 -1.17
N ARG A 31 -13.48 1.51 0.10
CA ARG A 31 -14.89 1.53 0.49
C ARG A 31 -15.19 2.80 1.27
N TYR A 32 -16.24 3.48 0.84
CA TYR A 32 -16.71 4.67 1.53
C TYR A 32 -18.24 4.62 1.52
N ASP A 33 -18.83 4.54 2.70
CA ASP A 33 -20.27 4.33 2.84
C ASP A 33 -20.69 3.07 2.07
N GLN A 34 -21.58 3.22 1.11
CA GLN A 34 -22.03 2.09 0.28
C GLN A 34 -21.30 2.05 -1.05
N ASN A 35 -20.38 2.98 -1.27
CA ASN A 35 -19.62 3.02 -2.50
C ASN A 35 -18.38 2.16 -2.39
N LYS A 36 -17.99 1.57 -3.49
CA LYS A 36 -16.81 0.71 -3.54
C LYS A 36 -16.10 0.95 -4.86
N LYS A 37 -14.78 1.10 -4.77
CA LYS A 37 -13.95 1.30 -5.95
C LYS A 37 -12.82 0.28 -5.93
N GLU A 38 -12.57 -0.34 -7.07
CA GLU A 38 -11.49 -1.30 -7.23
C GLU A 38 -10.43 -0.72 -8.13
N LEU A 39 -9.18 -0.87 -7.72
CA LEU A 39 -8.03 -0.42 -8.49
C LEU A 39 -7.09 -1.59 -8.66
N SER A 40 -6.41 -1.64 -9.80
CA SER A 40 -5.38 -2.65 -10.01
C SER A 40 -4.41 -2.17 -11.07
N GLY A 41 -3.25 -2.80 -11.09
CA GLY A 41 -2.24 -2.50 -12.09
C GLY A 41 -1.17 -3.57 -12.08
N GLY A 42 -0.37 -3.62 -13.14
CA GLY A 42 0.68 -4.62 -13.24
C GLY A 42 1.94 -4.06 -13.87
N GLU A 43 3.05 -4.77 -13.68
CA GLU A 43 4.35 -4.43 -14.26
C GLU A 43 5.00 -5.70 -14.77
N ILE A 44 5.70 -5.57 -15.89
CA ILE A 44 6.33 -6.73 -16.53
C ILE A 44 7.49 -7.28 -15.69
N SER A 45 8.22 -6.40 -15.02
CA SER A 45 9.35 -6.80 -14.20
C SER A 45 9.35 -6.01 -12.91
N THR A 46 9.09 -6.70 -11.82
CA THR A 46 8.95 -6.06 -10.51
C THR A 46 9.19 -7.08 -9.41
N THR A 47 8.90 -6.73 -8.17
CA THR A 47 9.00 -7.64 -7.03
C THR A 47 7.71 -7.60 -6.23
N ASN A 48 7.52 -8.61 -5.40
CA ASN A 48 6.35 -8.64 -4.54
C ASN A 48 6.29 -7.42 -3.63
N ASN A 49 7.44 -7.04 -3.06
CA ASN A 49 7.48 -5.88 -2.16
C ASN A 49 7.10 -4.58 -2.87
N ARG A 50 7.54 -4.40 -4.10
CA ARG A 50 7.16 -3.21 -4.86
C ARG A 50 5.66 -3.19 -5.16
N MET A 51 5.08 -4.35 -5.42
CA MET A 51 3.64 -4.42 -5.69
C MET A 51 2.82 -4.13 -4.43
N GLU A 52 3.29 -4.57 -3.27
CA GLU A 52 2.64 -4.22 -2.02
C GLU A 52 2.65 -2.71 -1.79
N LEU A 53 3.80 -2.09 -2.06
CA LEU A 53 3.91 -0.63 -1.94
C LEU A 53 3.00 0.07 -2.94
N MET A 54 2.99 -0.39 -4.20
CA MET A 54 2.17 0.24 -5.24
C MET A 54 0.69 0.17 -4.92
N ALA A 55 0.23 -0.93 -4.31
CA ALA A 55 -1.16 -1.04 -3.94
C ALA A 55 -1.55 0.05 -2.92
N ALA A 56 -0.73 0.21 -1.88
CA ALA A 56 -1.01 1.23 -0.87
C ALA A 56 -0.91 2.64 -1.44
N ILE A 57 0.13 2.91 -2.22
CA ILE A 57 0.33 4.23 -2.84
C ILE A 57 -0.83 4.57 -3.75
N SER A 58 -1.20 3.66 -4.63
CA SER A 58 -2.25 3.91 -5.61
C SER A 58 -3.59 4.17 -4.94
N ALA A 59 -3.89 3.42 -3.87
CA ALA A 59 -5.12 3.61 -3.12
C ALA A 59 -5.15 5.00 -2.48
N LEU A 60 -4.08 5.40 -1.83
CA LEU A 60 -4.04 6.70 -1.16
C LEU A 60 -4.05 7.85 -2.16
N GLU A 61 -3.34 7.70 -3.28
CA GLU A 61 -3.31 8.74 -4.31
C GLU A 61 -4.64 8.88 -5.05
N ALA A 62 -5.48 7.87 -4.99
CA ALA A 62 -6.81 7.96 -5.61
C ALA A 62 -7.77 8.84 -4.81
N LEU A 63 -7.44 9.14 -3.57
CA LEU A 63 -8.28 9.98 -2.72
C LEU A 63 -8.02 11.44 -3.04
N THR A 64 -9.08 12.18 -3.32
CA THR A 64 -8.95 13.58 -3.80
C THR A 64 -8.98 14.61 -2.70
N LYS A 65 -9.31 14.22 -1.48
CA LYS A 65 -9.40 15.13 -0.34
C LYS A 65 -8.80 14.44 0.88
N PRO A 66 -8.30 15.23 1.86
CA PRO A 66 -7.85 14.63 3.12
C PRO A 66 -9.00 13.87 3.79
N VAL A 67 -8.73 12.63 4.17
CA VAL A 67 -9.73 11.76 4.80
C VAL A 67 -9.06 10.92 5.87
N GLU A 68 -9.87 10.32 6.72
CA GLU A 68 -9.41 9.27 7.61
C GLU A 68 -9.43 7.95 6.85
N VAL A 69 -8.38 7.17 7.02
CA VAL A 69 -8.23 5.91 6.30
C VAL A 69 -7.93 4.79 7.29
N SER A 70 -8.62 3.66 7.13
CA SER A 70 -8.22 2.41 7.76
C SER A 70 -7.72 1.53 6.62
N LEU A 71 -6.42 1.25 6.59
CA LEU A 71 -5.81 0.50 5.50
C LEU A 71 -5.39 -0.88 6.00
N TYR A 72 -5.98 -1.91 5.40
CA TYR A 72 -5.73 -3.30 5.75
C TYR A 72 -4.75 -3.91 4.77
N THR A 73 -3.69 -4.51 5.29
CA THR A 73 -2.69 -5.20 4.48
C THR A 73 -2.06 -6.32 5.29
N ASP A 74 -1.60 -7.37 4.60
CA ASP A 74 -0.88 -8.46 5.23
C ASP A 74 0.62 -8.37 4.98
N SER A 75 1.09 -7.31 4.35
CA SER A 75 2.50 -7.16 3.97
C SER A 75 3.36 -6.86 5.20
N ILE A 76 4.20 -7.81 5.57
CA ILE A 76 5.16 -7.60 6.66
C ILE A 76 6.19 -6.56 6.27
N TYR A 77 6.59 -6.55 5.00
CA TYR A 77 7.54 -5.57 4.49
C TYR A 77 7.00 -4.14 4.67
N LEU A 78 5.75 -3.92 4.32
CA LEU A 78 5.11 -2.62 4.47
C LEU A 78 5.00 -2.25 5.94
N LYS A 79 4.59 -3.21 6.77
CA LYS A 79 4.48 -2.99 8.21
C LYS A 79 5.82 -2.57 8.81
N ASP A 80 6.87 -3.31 8.52
CA ASP A 80 8.19 -3.01 9.08
C ASP A 80 8.71 -1.67 8.60
N GLY A 81 8.48 -1.35 7.34
CA GLY A 81 8.90 -0.05 6.82
C GLY A 81 8.22 1.10 7.52
N ILE A 82 6.90 1.01 7.68
CA ILE A 82 6.11 2.08 8.32
C ILE A 82 6.43 2.21 9.80
N THR A 83 6.58 1.09 10.51
CA THR A 83 6.70 1.13 11.97
C THR A 83 8.14 1.21 12.46
N LYS A 84 9.11 0.74 11.67
CA LYS A 84 10.49 0.63 12.12
C LYS A 84 11.49 1.42 11.29
N TRP A 85 11.38 1.39 9.97
CA TRP A 85 12.49 1.85 9.12
C TRP A 85 12.34 3.29 8.64
N ILE A 86 11.12 3.75 8.40
CA ILE A 86 10.90 5.00 7.68
C ILE A 86 11.48 6.21 8.42
N HIS A 87 11.40 6.20 9.75
CA HIS A 87 11.93 7.31 10.55
C HIS A 87 13.45 7.41 10.42
N THR A 88 14.13 6.26 10.46
CA THR A 88 15.57 6.24 10.30
C THR A 88 15.97 6.68 8.90
N TRP A 89 15.26 6.20 7.89
CA TRP A 89 15.53 6.59 6.51
C TRP A 89 15.39 8.09 6.31
N LYS A 90 14.33 8.67 6.84
CA LYS A 90 14.10 10.11 6.71
C LYS A 90 15.22 10.89 7.40
N ALA A 91 15.67 10.45 8.56
CA ALA A 91 16.75 11.09 9.27
C ALA A 91 18.08 10.98 8.54
N ARG A 92 18.26 9.96 7.69
CA ARG A 92 19.47 9.72 6.92
C ARG A 92 19.34 10.12 5.46
N ASP A 93 18.40 10.98 5.15
CA ASP A 93 18.15 11.44 3.78
C ASP A 93 17.94 10.26 2.82
N TRP A 94 17.19 9.25 3.29
CA TRP A 94 16.82 8.06 2.52
C TRP A 94 18.03 7.24 2.08
N LYS A 95 19.04 7.20 2.92
CA LYS A 95 20.26 6.42 2.65
C LYS A 95 20.46 5.37 3.74
N THR A 96 21.09 4.26 3.34
CA THR A 96 21.45 3.22 4.29
C THR A 96 22.66 3.66 5.10
N ALA A 97 23.06 2.83 6.07
CA ALA A 97 24.24 3.11 6.88
C ALA A 97 25.50 3.22 6.01
N SER A 98 25.54 2.52 4.87
CA SER A 98 26.66 2.58 3.94
C SER A 98 26.50 3.71 2.90
N LYS A 99 25.57 4.62 3.12
CA LYS A 99 25.33 5.81 2.30
C LYS A 99 24.78 5.49 0.92
N LYS A 100 24.19 4.32 0.73
CA LYS A 100 23.54 3.96 -0.52
C LYS A 100 22.04 4.25 -0.40
N PRO A 101 21.35 4.54 -1.53
CA PRO A 101 19.89 4.74 -1.44
C PRO A 101 19.21 3.53 -0.84
N VAL A 102 18.15 3.76 -0.04
CA VAL A 102 17.40 2.64 0.49
C VAL A 102 16.69 1.93 -0.64
N LYS A 103 16.53 0.62 -0.49
CA LYS A 103 15.87 -0.19 -1.51
C LYS A 103 14.43 0.28 -1.67
N ASN A 104 13.98 0.38 -2.92
CA ASN A 104 12.64 0.86 -3.26
C ASN A 104 12.38 2.29 -2.78
N LYS A 105 13.45 3.09 -2.68
CA LYS A 105 13.34 4.48 -2.22
C LYS A 105 12.26 5.24 -2.98
N ASP A 106 12.19 5.06 -4.30
CA ASP A 106 11.23 5.77 -5.13
C ASP A 106 9.81 5.57 -4.61
N LEU A 107 9.46 4.35 -4.27
CA LEU A 107 8.12 4.03 -3.80
C LEU A 107 7.92 4.45 -2.34
N TRP A 108 8.93 4.27 -1.49
CA TRP A 108 8.81 4.69 -0.09
C TRP A 108 8.62 6.20 0.06
N VAL A 109 9.34 6.98 -0.73
CA VAL A 109 9.20 8.44 -0.70
C VAL A 109 7.81 8.84 -1.17
N ARG A 110 7.32 8.18 -2.21
CA ARG A 110 5.99 8.45 -2.76
C ARG A 110 4.90 8.09 -1.75
N LEU A 111 5.06 6.95 -1.07
CA LEU A 111 4.11 6.53 -0.04
C LEU A 111 4.08 7.51 1.12
N GLU A 112 5.25 7.94 1.57
CA GLU A 112 5.34 8.87 2.68
C GLU A 112 4.66 10.21 2.35
N ALA A 113 4.82 10.68 1.14
CA ALA A 113 4.14 11.89 0.69
C ALA A 113 2.62 11.73 0.70
N ALA A 114 2.13 10.57 0.24
CA ALA A 114 0.69 10.30 0.24
C ALA A 114 0.15 10.19 1.66
N MET A 115 0.93 9.61 2.57
CA MET A 115 0.51 9.45 3.96
C MET A 115 0.32 10.78 4.68
N LYS A 116 1.09 11.79 4.31
CA LYS A 116 1.00 13.10 4.97
C LYS A 116 -0.33 13.79 4.76
N ILE A 117 -1.03 13.45 3.69
CA ILE A 117 -2.28 14.12 3.33
C ILE A 117 -3.45 13.61 4.18
N HIS A 118 -3.37 12.36 4.64
CA HIS A 118 -4.49 11.69 5.29
C HIS A 118 -4.13 11.28 6.71
N GLN A 119 -5.16 10.95 7.51
CA GLN A 119 -4.96 10.31 8.80
C GLN A 119 -5.16 8.82 8.60
N ILE A 120 -4.08 8.06 8.72
CA ILE A 120 -4.10 6.64 8.37
C ILE A 120 -3.94 5.78 9.61
N GLU A 121 -4.88 4.87 9.78
CA GLU A 121 -4.77 3.79 10.74
C GLU A 121 -4.38 2.55 9.95
N TRP A 122 -3.19 2.02 10.22
CA TRP A 122 -2.71 0.83 9.54
C TRP A 122 -3.22 -0.39 10.29
N CYS A 123 -3.88 -1.28 9.58
CA CYS A 123 -4.47 -2.48 10.15
C CYS A 123 -3.75 -3.70 9.56
N TRP A 124 -2.90 -4.29 10.37
CA TRP A 124 -2.09 -5.42 9.92
C TRP A 124 -2.90 -6.70 10.09
N VAL A 125 -3.16 -7.40 8.99
CA VAL A 125 -3.88 -8.66 9.03
C VAL A 125 -2.91 -9.79 8.80
N LYS A 126 -3.26 -10.97 9.30
CA LYS A 126 -2.40 -12.14 9.18
C LYS A 126 -2.93 -13.01 8.03
N GLY A 127 -2.24 -12.93 6.90
CA GLY A 127 -2.68 -13.64 5.71
C GLY A 127 -4.03 -13.09 5.24
N HIS A 128 -4.76 -13.91 4.51
CA HIS A 128 -6.07 -13.53 3.98
C HIS A 128 -7.21 -14.07 4.81
N ALA A 129 -6.93 -14.61 5.99
CA ALA A 129 -7.88 -15.36 6.77
C ALA A 129 -9.09 -14.53 7.17
N GLY A 130 -10.27 -14.96 6.74
CA GLY A 130 -11.53 -14.40 7.19
C GLY A 130 -11.92 -13.06 6.62
N HIS A 131 -11.12 -12.49 5.72
CA HIS A 131 -11.40 -11.16 5.17
C HIS A 131 -11.74 -11.27 3.69
N VAL A 132 -13.03 -11.17 3.38
CA VAL A 132 -13.51 -11.27 2.00
C VAL A 132 -12.85 -10.21 1.11
N GLU A 133 -12.73 -8.98 1.60
CA GLU A 133 -12.15 -7.91 0.80
C GLU A 133 -10.66 -8.08 0.60
N ASN A 134 -9.94 -8.66 1.58
CA ASN A 134 -8.53 -8.97 1.39
C ASN A 134 -8.33 -10.03 0.32
N GLU A 135 -9.23 -11.03 0.28
CA GLU A 135 -9.17 -12.03 -0.77
C GLU A 135 -9.47 -11.42 -2.14
N LYS A 136 -10.39 -10.46 -2.20
CA LYS A 136 -10.66 -9.76 -3.45
C LYS A 136 -9.48 -8.92 -3.90
N ALA A 137 -8.80 -8.26 -2.97
CA ALA A 137 -7.60 -7.50 -3.30
C ALA A 137 -6.52 -8.42 -3.85
N ASP A 138 -6.36 -9.60 -3.25
CA ASP A 138 -5.41 -10.60 -3.74
C ASP A 138 -5.77 -11.02 -5.16
N GLN A 139 -7.05 -11.27 -5.41
CA GLN A 139 -7.49 -11.68 -6.74
C GLN A 139 -7.24 -10.58 -7.77
N LEU A 140 -7.53 -9.32 -7.41
CA LEU A 140 -7.23 -8.20 -8.30
C LEU A 140 -5.74 -8.14 -8.62
N ALA A 141 -4.90 -8.33 -7.62
CA ALA A 141 -3.45 -8.30 -7.81
C ALA A 141 -3.00 -9.40 -8.76
N ARG A 142 -3.47 -10.63 -8.53
CA ARG A 142 -3.07 -11.76 -9.38
C ARG A 142 -3.59 -11.60 -10.80
N ASN A 143 -4.80 -11.11 -10.95
CA ASN A 143 -5.38 -10.92 -12.28
C ASN A 143 -4.70 -9.79 -13.04
N ALA A 144 -4.02 -8.89 -12.37
CA ALA A 144 -3.33 -7.77 -12.99
C ALA A 144 -1.92 -8.13 -13.45
N ILE A 145 -1.41 -9.31 -13.08
CA ILE A 145 -0.08 -9.74 -13.50
C ILE A 145 -0.05 -9.86 -15.02
N PRO A 146 0.87 -9.17 -15.71
CA PRO A 146 0.97 -9.28 -17.18
C PRO A 146 1.33 -10.71 -17.61
N THR A 147 0.76 -11.15 -18.70
CA THR A 147 1.04 -12.48 -19.25
C THR A 147 2.00 -12.43 -20.43
#